data_6dde2aeb8936e2d7fc5abade60ef6134
#
_entry.id   6dde2aeb8936e2d7fc5abade60ef6134
#
_cell.length_a   1.000
_cell.length_b   1.000
_cell.length_c   1.000
_cell.angle_alpha   90.00
_cell.angle_beta   90.00
_cell.angle_gamma   90.00
#
_symmetry.space_group_name_H-M   'P 1'
#
loop_
_entity.id
_entity.type
_entity.pdbx_description
1 polymer ?
#
loop_
_entity_poly.entity_id
_entity_poly.type
_entity_poly.pdbx_seq_one_letter_code
_entity_poly.pdbx_strand_id
1 'polypeptide(L)'
;MVRVGVVGGTGYTGVELLRLLLRHPEATVSVITSRGEAGRRLDDLFPSLLGACDLIFSDPAEADYSACDIVFFATPHNVAMREVPALIEQGIRVIDLSADFRLRDVAVWEQWYGETHAAPELCATAVYGLPEVNRDGIRAAQL
;
A
#
# COMPACT_ATOMS: atom_id res chain seq x y z
N MET A 1 -5.17 -17.60 4.71
CA MET A 1 -4.49 -16.44 5.31
C MET A 1 -4.08 -15.52 4.17
N VAL A 2 -4.43 -14.25 4.22
CA VAL A 2 -4.15 -13.27 3.16
C VAL A 2 -2.70 -12.80 3.28
N ARG A 3 -1.93 -12.91 2.21
CA ARG A 3 -0.53 -12.47 2.17
C ARG A 3 -0.46 -11.00 1.79
N VAL A 4 0.19 -10.21 2.62
CA VAL A 4 0.18 -8.76 2.55
C VAL A 4 1.58 -8.21 2.27
N GLY A 5 1.68 -7.31 1.29
CA GLY A 5 2.83 -6.44 1.08
C GLY A 5 2.55 -5.03 1.60
N VAL A 6 3.57 -4.35 2.11
CA VAL A 6 3.48 -2.95 2.55
C VAL A 6 4.60 -2.13 1.93
N VAL A 7 4.23 -1.19 1.07
CA VAL A 7 5.14 -0.21 0.47
C VAL A 7 5.19 1.04 1.35
N GLY A 8 6.40 1.46 1.74
CA GLY A 8 6.57 2.65 2.58
C GLY A 8 6.30 2.41 4.07
N GLY A 9 6.73 1.28 4.61
CA GLY A 9 6.44 0.83 5.98
C GLY A 9 7.11 1.64 7.11
N THR A 10 7.90 2.68 6.83
CA THR A 10 8.69 3.40 7.84
C THR A 10 8.06 4.71 8.34
N GLY A 11 7.04 5.23 7.68
CA GLY A 11 6.27 6.39 8.15
C GLY A 11 5.28 6.02 9.26
N TYR A 12 4.66 7.03 9.89
CA TYR A 12 3.64 6.82 10.94
C TYR A 12 2.49 5.93 10.47
N THR A 13 1.98 6.17 9.26
CA THR A 13 0.92 5.34 8.66
C THR A 13 1.39 3.90 8.46
N GLY A 14 2.62 3.71 7.97
CA GLY A 14 3.18 2.39 7.72
C GLY A 14 3.38 1.59 9.00
N VAL A 15 3.97 2.18 10.04
CA VAL A 15 4.19 1.47 11.31
C VAL A 15 2.88 1.12 12.01
N GLU A 16 1.89 2.00 11.96
CA GLU A 16 0.58 1.72 12.54
C GLU A 16 -0.15 0.61 11.77
N LEU A 17 -0.09 0.64 10.45
CA LEU A 17 -0.60 -0.44 9.60
C LEU A 17 0.05 -1.78 9.94
N LEU A 18 1.38 -1.82 10.05
CA LEU A 18 2.12 -3.03 10.43
C LEU A 18 1.72 -3.53 11.81
N ARG A 19 1.56 -2.63 12.78
CA ARG A 19 1.07 -2.98 14.13
C ARG A 19 -0.30 -3.67 14.11
N LEU A 20 -1.19 -3.23 13.23
CA LEU A 20 -2.53 -3.81 13.06
C LEU A 20 -2.46 -5.15 12.31
N LEU A 21 -1.72 -5.21 11.20
CA LEU A 21 -1.62 -6.41 10.37
C LEU A 21 -0.93 -7.57 11.08
N LEU A 22 0.12 -7.31 11.85
CA LEU A 22 0.84 -8.34 12.60
C LEU A 22 -0.01 -9.01 13.71
N ARG A 23 -1.13 -8.40 14.08
CA ARG A 23 -2.10 -8.95 15.03
C ARG A 23 -3.39 -9.44 14.36
N HIS A 24 -3.50 -9.28 13.04
CA HIS A 24 -4.71 -9.68 12.32
C HIS A 24 -4.76 -11.20 12.15
N PRO A 25 -5.87 -11.88 12.57
CA PRO A 25 -5.93 -13.34 12.59
C PRO A 25 -5.88 -14.01 11.21
N GLU A 26 -6.22 -13.28 10.15
CA GLU A 26 -6.31 -13.80 8.79
C GLU A 26 -5.30 -13.16 7.81
N ALA A 27 -4.35 -12.35 8.31
CA ALA A 27 -3.34 -11.71 7.48
C ALA A 27 -1.93 -12.15 7.88
N THR A 28 -1.05 -12.26 6.90
CA THR A 28 0.38 -12.47 7.09
C THR A 28 1.13 -11.42 6.28
N VAL A 29 1.90 -10.58 6.93
CA VAL A 29 2.79 -9.64 6.24
C VAL A 29 4.01 -10.42 5.73
N SER A 30 4.25 -10.40 4.43
CA SER A 30 5.34 -11.13 3.78
C SER A 30 6.40 -10.23 3.17
N VAL A 31 6.04 -9.01 2.76
CA VAL A 31 6.95 -8.04 2.14
C VAL A 31 6.74 -6.68 2.78
N ILE A 32 7.83 -6.05 3.20
CA ILE A 32 7.84 -4.65 3.64
C ILE A 32 8.95 -3.90 2.93
N THR A 33 8.69 -2.67 2.48
CA THR A 33 9.71 -1.92 1.77
C THR A 33 9.95 -0.53 2.33
N SER A 34 11.17 -0.08 2.20
CA SER A 34 11.60 1.29 2.46
C SER A 34 12.88 1.59 1.70
N ARG A 35 12.95 2.74 1.02
CA ARG A 35 14.16 3.17 0.31
C ARG A 35 15.32 3.46 1.26
N GLY A 36 15.03 4.05 2.42
CA GLY A 36 16.06 4.48 3.37
C GLY A 36 16.49 3.40 4.36
N GLU A 37 15.72 2.34 4.54
CA GLU A 37 15.89 1.35 5.58
C GLU A 37 16.04 -0.08 5.07
N ALA A 38 16.31 -0.23 3.76
CA ALA A 38 16.55 -1.54 3.16
C ALA A 38 17.68 -2.30 3.89
N GLY A 39 17.46 -3.59 4.17
CA GLY A 39 18.36 -4.45 4.91
C GLY A 39 18.21 -4.38 6.44
N ARG A 40 17.43 -3.45 6.98
CA ARG A 40 17.17 -3.37 8.43
C ARG A 40 15.97 -4.21 8.83
N ARG A 41 16.04 -4.78 10.03
CA ARG A 41 14.90 -5.47 10.63
C ARG A 41 13.83 -4.50 11.09
N LEU A 42 12.59 -4.93 11.01
CA LEU A 42 11.43 -4.13 11.46
C LEU A 42 11.52 -3.78 12.95
N ASP A 43 11.88 -4.74 13.78
CA ASP A 43 11.95 -4.59 15.24
C ASP A 43 13.18 -3.77 15.70
N ASP A 44 14.25 -3.70 14.91
CA ASP A 44 15.37 -2.78 15.17
C ASP A 44 14.95 -1.32 14.96
N LEU A 45 14.11 -1.07 13.97
CA LEU A 45 13.61 0.28 13.70
C LEU A 45 12.44 0.66 14.62
N PHE A 46 11.58 -0.31 14.93
CA PHE A 46 10.40 -0.12 15.77
C PHE A 46 10.40 -1.09 16.96
N PRO A 47 11.08 -0.76 18.06
CA PRO A 47 11.16 -1.62 19.25
C PRO A 47 9.80 -2.02 19.83
N SER A 48 8.73 -1.24 19.57
CA SER A 48 7.36 -1.57 19.96
C SER A 48 6.80 -2.82 19.27
N LEU A 49 7.45 -3.28 18.19
CA LEU A 49 7.09 -4.47 17.43
C LEU A 49 8.04 -5.64 17.68
N LEU A 50 8.92 -5.53 18.68
CA LEU A 50 9.89 -6.58 19.05
C LEU A 50 9.19 -7.93 19.29
N GLY A 51 9.68 -8.96 18.63
CA GLY A 51 9.15 -10.32 18.72
C GLY A 51 7.82 -10.56 17.98
N ALA A 52 7.30 -9.56 17.29
CA ALA A 52 6.06 -9.73 16.51
C ALA A 52 6.31 -10.43 15.16
N CYS A 53 7.50 -10.24 14.57
CA CYS A 53 7.91 -10.89 13.32
C CYS A 53 9.42 -10.71 13.07
N ASP A 54 9.92 -11.47 12.08
CA ASP A 54 11.32 -11.40 11.63
C ASP A 54 11.47 -10.67 10.27
N LEU A 55 10.60 -9.70 9.98
CA LEU A 55 10.61 -8.98 8.71
C LEU A 55 11.81 -8.05 8.58
N ILE A 56 12.38 -8.03 7.38
CA ILE A 56 13.47 -7.14 6.96
C ILE A 56 12.96 -6.24 5.85
N PHE A 57 13.25 -4.95 5.90
CA PHE A 57 12.91 -4.04 4.83
C PHE A 57 13.70 -4.33 3.56
N SER A 58 12.99 -4.42 2.43
CA SER A 58 13.58 -4.51 1.10
C SER A 58 13.58 -3.15 0.41
N ASP A 59 14.46 -2.97 -0.58
CA ASP A 59 14.35 -1.84 -1.50
C ASP A 59 13.07 -2.03 -2.35
N PRO A 60 12.23 -1.01 -2.51
CA PRO A 60 11.04 -1.11 -3.37
C PRO A 60 11.35 -1.55 -4.81
N ALA A 61 12.52 -1.15 -5.35
CA ALA A 61 12.92 -1.51 -6.71
C ALA A 61 13.28 -3.00 -6.88
N GLU A 62 13.58 -3.71 -5.78
CA GLU A 62 13.97 -5.12 -5.77
C GLU A 62 12.90 -6.03 -5.17
N ALA A 63 11.82 -5.44 -4.63
CA ALA A 63 10.79 -6.18 -3.93
C ALA A 63 9.92 -7.00 -4.89
N ASP A 64 9.71 -8.27 -4.54
CA ASP A 64 8.81 -9.17 -5.26
C ASP A 64 7.46 -9.29 -4.52
N TYR A 65 6.41 -8.77 -5.13
CA TYR A 65 5.04 -8.85 -4.61
C TYR A 65 4.22 -9.99 -5.22
N SER A 66 4.78 -10.79 -6.12
CA SER A 66 4.05 -11.85 -6.86
C SER A 66 3.36 -12.87 -5.95
N ALA A 67 3.89 -13.06 -4.75
CA ALA A 67 3.28 -13.94 -3.75
C ALA A 67 2.23 -13.24 -2.87
N CYS A 68 2.02 -11.92 -3.01
CA CYS A 68 1.05 -11.18 -2.24
C CYS A 68 -0.35 -11.28 -2.84
N ASP A 69 -1.36 -11.38 -1.98
CA ASP A 69 -2.76 -11.30 -2.37
C ASP A 69 -3.24 -9.84 -2.38
N ILE A 70 -2.60 -8.99 -1.55
CA ILE A 70 -2.90 -7.57 -1.42
C ILE A 70 -1.64 -6.77 -1.09
N VAL A 71 -1.52 -5.57 -1.64
CA VAL A 71 -0.41 -4.63 -1.34
C VAL A 71 -0.97 -3.30 -0.87
N PHE A 72 -0.47 -2.82 0.25
CA PHE A 72 -0.77 -1.49 0.78
C PHE A 72 0.31 -0.48 0.39
N PHE A 73 -0.11 0.69 -0.03
CA PHE A 73 0.78 1.85 -0.21
C PHE A 73 0.61 2.82 0.95
N ALA A 74 1.61 2.89 1.82
CA ALA A 74 1.73 3.87 2.90
C ALA A 74 2.82 4.89 2.56
N THR A 75 2.76 5.41 1.34
CA THR A 75 3.74 6.29 0.71
C THR A 75 3.21 7.72 0.63
N PRO A 76 4.09 8.73 0.43
CA PRO A 76 3.67 10.03 -0.06
C PRO A 76 2.91 9.90 -1.38
N HIS A 77 2.15 10.93 -1.76
CA HIS A 77 1.52 11.01 -3.08
C HIS A 77 2.57 10.93 -4.20
N ASN A 78 2.15 10.61 -5.43
CA ASN A 78 2.95 10.42 -6.64
C ASN A 78 3.79 9.13 -6.70
N VAL A 79 3.68 8.23 -5.72
CA VAL A 79 4.34 6.93 -5.75
C VAL A 79 3.39 5.84 -6.24
N ALA A 80 2.22 5.72 -5.61
CA ALA A 80 1.25 4.67 -5.91
C ALA A 80 0.80 4.72 -7.38
N MET A 81 0.51 5.89 -7.94
CA MET A 81 0.06 6.01 -9.33
C MET A 81 1.07 5.48 -10.38
N ARG A 82 2.35 5.30 -10.01
CA ARG A 82 3.39 4.78 -10.89
C ARG A 82 3.58 3.26 -10.75
N GLU A 83 3.32 2.71 -9.57
CA GLU A 83 3.59 1.31 -9.25
C GLU A 83 2.32 0.43 -9.28
N VAL A 84 1.18 0.99 -8.94
CA VAL A 84 -0.11 0.27 -8.88
C VAL A 84 -0.51 -0.40 -10.21
N PRO A 85 -0.36 0.23 -11.40
CA PRO A 85 -0.76 -0.40 -12.65
C PRO A 85 -0.16 -1.81 -12.83
N ALA A 86 1.13 -1.96 -12.58
CA ALA A 86 1.80 -3.25 -12.72
C ALA A 86 1.31 -4.32 -11.73
N LEU A 87 0.89 -3.93 -10.53
CA LEU A 87 0.32 -4.85 -9.54
C LEU A 87 -1.09 -5.29 -9.93
N ILE A 88 -1.91 -4.37 -10.43
CA ILE A 88 -3.27 -4.68 -10.91
C ILE A 88 -3.21 -5.64 -12.11
N GLU A 89 -2.27 -5.44 -13.05
CA GLU A 89 -2.06 -6.35 -14.19
C GLU A 89 -1.68 -7.78 -13.74
N GLN A 90 -0.99 -7.91 -12.61
CA GLN A 90 -0.66 -9.20 -11.99
C GLN A 90 -1.83 -9.79 -11.19
N GLY A 91 -2.98 -9.12 -11.12
CA GLY A 91 -4.14 -9.56 -10.35
C GLY A 91 -4.03 -9.34 -8.84
N ILE A 92 -3.05 -8.58 -8.39
CA ILE A 92 -2.84 -8.23 -6.99
C ILE A 92 -3.79 -7.10 -6.61
N ARG A 93 -4.49 -7.25 -5.49
CA ARG A 93 -5.30 -6.14 -4.95
C ARG A 93 -4.43 -5.07 -4.33
N VAL A 94 -4.88 -3.82 -4.45
CA VAL A 94 -4.15 -2.68 -3.89
C VAL A 94 -5.05 -1.87 -2.96
N ILE A 95 -4.49 -1.44 -1.83
CA ILE A 95 -5.06 -0.41 -0.97
C ILE A 95 -4.07 0.75 -0.91
N ASP A 96 -4.43 1.85 -1.55
CA ASP A 96 -3.65 3.07 -1.53
C ASP A 96 -4.10 3.99 -0.39
N LEU A 97 -3.22 4.22 0.57
CA LEU A 97 -3.45 5.13 1.69
C LEU A 97 -2.99 6.56 1.36
N SER A 98 -2.40 6.77 0.17
CA SER A 98 -2.04 8.09 -0.34
C SER A 98 -3.25 8.82 -0.95
N ALA A 99 -3.00 9.86 -1.71
CA ALA A 99 -4.03 10.63 -2.38
C ALA A 99 -4.18 10.30 -3.88
N ASP A 100 -3.36 9.40 -4.43
CA ASP A 100 -3.20 9.27 -5.88
C ASP A 100 -4.50 8.84 -6.58
N PHE A 101 -5.29 7.97 -5.97
CA PHE A 101 -6.55 7.48 -6.55
C PHE A 101 -7.79 7.97 -5.80
N ARG A 102 -7.67 9.04 -5.01
CA ARG A 102 -8.77 9.55 -4.17
C ARG A 102 -9.87 10.22 -4.98
N LEU A 103 -9.53 10.88 -6.07
CA LEU A 103 -10.47 11.61 -6.92
C LEU A 103 -10.64 10.91 -8.27
N ARG A 104 -11.89 10.75 -8.71
CA ARG A 104 -12.20 10.18 -10.02
C ARG A 104 -11.90 11.13 -11.16
N ASP A 105 -12.09 12.42 -10.92
CA ASP A 105 -11.80 13.47 -11.90
C ASP A 105 -10.30 13.79 -11.86
N VAL A 106 -9.59 13.33 -12.89
CA VAL A 106 -8.14 13.50 -13.02
C VAL A 106 -7.75 14.97 -13.13
N ALA A 107 -8.54 15.77 -13.84
CA ALA A 107 -8.25 17.20 -14.00
C ALA A 107 -8.31 17.94 -12.66
N VAL A 108 -9.30 17.58 -11.82
CA VAL A 108 -9.40 18.10 -10.45
C VAL A 108 -8.23 17.61 -9.60
N TRP A 109 -7.85 16.35 -9.72
CA TRP A 109 -6.68 15.83 -8.99
C TRP A 109 -5.40 16.57 -9.36
N GLU A 110 -5.13 16.74 -10.66
CA GLU A 110 -3.95 17.45 -11.18
C GLU A 110 -3.92 18.92 -10.74
N GLN A 111 -5.08 19.57 -10.70
CA GLN A 111 -5.19 20.93 -10.19
C GLN A 111 -4.79 21.05 -8.72
N TRP A 112 -5.21 20.09 -7.87
CA TRP A 112 -4.94 20.12 -6.43
C TRP A 112 -3.52 19.68 -6.07
N TYR A 113 -2.98 18.69 -6.78
CA TYR A 113 -1.68 18.10 -6.46
C TYR A 113 -0.52 18.65 -7.31
N GLY A 114 -0.81 19.38 -8.39
CA GLY A 114 0.19 20.10 -9.18
C GLY A 114 1.08 19.22 -10.06
N GLU A 115 0.65 17.98 -10.32
CA GLU A 115 1.37 17.02 -11.16
C GLU A 115 0.44 16.34 -12.16
N THR A 116 1.01 15.83 -13.26
CA THR A 116 0.27 14.98 -14.21
C THR A 116 0.09 13.59 -13.63
N HIS A 117 -1.14 13.08 -13.64
CA HIS A 117 -1.45 11.75 -13.11
C HIS A 117 -0.87 10.64 -14.01
N ALA A 118 -0.11 9.71 -13.43
CA ALA A 118 0.59 8.66 -14.19
C ALA A 118 -0.32 7.50 -14.62
N ALA A 119 -1.50 7.31 -13.98
CA ALA A 119 -2.44 6.23 -14.26
C ALA A 119 -3.90 6.74 -14.21
N PRO A 120 -4.27 7.68 -15.10
CA PRO A 120 -5.59 8.31 -15.07
C PRO A 120 -6.75 7.33 -15.28
N GLU A 121 -6.54 6.25 -16.01
CA GLU A 121 -7.53 5.20 -16.26
C GLU A 121 -7.96 4.47 -14.99
N LEU A 122 -7.07 4.32 -14.00
CA LEU A 122 -7.40 3.68 -12.73
C LEU A 122 -8.23 4.57 -11.81
N CYS A 123 -8.16 5.88 -11.96
CA CYS A 123 -8.98 6.81 -11.18
C CYS A 123 -10.48 6.59 -11.39
N ALA A 124 -10.88 6.16 -12.60
CA ALA A 124 -12.29 5.90 -12.93
C ALA A 124 -12.84 4.66 -12.23
N THR A 125 -11.99 3.66 -11.96
CA THR A 125 -12.37 2.36 -11.39
C THR A 125 -12.03 2.21 -9.92
N ALA A 126 -11.13 3.04 -9.39
CA ALA A 126 -10.77 3.05 -7.98
C ALA A 126 -11.98 3.31 -7.09
N VAL A 127 -12.07 2.58 -5.99
CA VAL A 127 -13.17 2.68 -5.02
C VAL A 127 -12.70 3.46 -3.81
N TYR A 128 -13.41 4.53 -3.46
CA TYR A 128 -13.11 5.30 -2.25
C TYR A 128 -13.30 4.43 -0.99
N GLY A 129 -12.19 4.15 -0.32
CA GLY A 129 -12.07 3.14 0.73
C GLY A 129 -12.58 3.61 2.11
N LEU A 130 -13.82 4.09 2.22
CA LEU A 130 -14.47 4.39 3.49
C LEU A 130 -15.51 3.30 3.81
N PRO A 131 -15.15 2.27 4.64
CA PRO A 131 -16.00 1.09 4.86
C PRO A 131 -17.36 1.40 5.47
N GLU A 132 -17.46 2.49 6.23
CA GLU A 132 -18.69 2.92 6.90
C GLU A 132 -19.80 3.28 5.90
N VAL A 133 -19.43 3.75 4.71
CA VAL A 133 -20.41 4.18 3.68
C VAL A 133 -20.30 3.40 2.38
N ASN A 134 -19.21 2.70 2.10
CA ASN A 134 -18.97 2.07 0.79
C ASN A 134 -18.50 0.61 0.88
N ARG A 135 -18.94 -0.12 1.88
CA ARG A 135 -18.50 -1.49 2.16
C ARG A 135 -18.67 -2.46 0.99
N ASP A 136 -19.80 -2.40 0.30
CA ASP A 136 -20.08 -3.32 -0.81
C ASP A 136 -19.21 -3.02 -2.03
N GLY A 137 -18.97 -1.74 -2.34
CA GLY A 137 -18.03 -1.35 -3.38
C GLY A 137 -16.60 -1.82 -3.08
N ILE A 138 -16.15 -1.67 -1.83
CA ILE A 138 -14.81 -2.10 -1.40
C ILE A 138 -14.63 -3.63 -1.52
N ARG A 139 -15.64 -4.43 -1.23
CA ARG A 139 -15.55 -5.90 -1.36
C ARG A 139 -15.25 -6.37 -2.77
N ALA A 140 -15.73 -5.64 -3.78
CA ALA A 140 -15.57 -5.96 -5.19
C ALA A 140 -14.35 -5.27 -5.81
N ALA A 141 -13.73 -4.31 -5.12
CA ALA A 141 -12.64 -3.50 -5.66
C ALA A 141 -11.34 -4.29 -5.84
N GLN A 142 -10.56 -3.87 -6.85
CA GLN A 142 -9.14 -4.20 -6.97
C GLN A 142 -8.24 -3.06 -6.45
N LEU A 143 -8.72 -1.82 -6.54
CA LEU A 143 -8.06 -0.62 -6.06
C LEU A 143 -9.07 0.26 -5.34
#